data_2ac012549375850d5891ecba8d9833bd
#
_entry.id   2ac012549375850d5891ecba8d9833bd
#
_cell.length_a   1.000
_cell.length_b   1.000
_cell.length_c   1.000
_cell.angle_alpha   90.00
_cell.angle_beta   90.00
_cell.angle_gamma   90.00
#
_symmetry.space_group_name_H-M   'P 1'
#
loop_
_entity.id
_entity.type
_entity.pdbx_description
1 polymer ?
#
loop_
_entity_poly.entity_id
_entity_poly.type
_entity_poly.pdbx_seq_one_letter_code
_entity_poly.pdbx_strand_id
1 'polypeptide(L)'
;MKTMTKFMFSALCAAAMVTSVSAQGGKDMLSNGIKYLDVPYVAHTLEADGPEELVINCDEVDCTTLVEYVLAETLTPKLADGDISESAFADNLQKIRYRDGKIDGYTSRLHYIADWINNGVRNGFLQDVTGAMSPDTERLSISYMSSHPQLYKQLVNSPENIAKMKKIEQSLSGKEIHYLPKAKLPAHGRPSAG
;
A
#
# COMPACT_ATOMS: atom_id res chain seq x y z
N MET A 1 -16.43 54.36 20.14
CA MET A 1 -15.14 54.06 19.56
C MET A 1 -14.62 52.82 20.25
N LYS A 2 -14.81 51.63 19.66
CA LYS A 2 -14.34 50.34 20.18
C LYS A 2 -13.39 49.73 19.16
N THR A 3 -12.24 49.49 19.63
CA THR A 3 -11.06 48.87 19.08
C THR A 3 -11.34 47.56 18.38
N MET A 4 -11.01 47.48 17.09
CA MET A 4 -10.81 46.23 16.37
C MET A 4 -9.30 46.05 16.14
N THR A 5 -8.69 45.20 16.91
CA THR A 5 -7.35 44.69 16.61
C THR A 5 -7.22 43.34 17.30
N LYS A 6 -7.30 42.23 16.52
CA LYS A 6 -6.73 40.92 16.80
C LYS A 6 -7.35 39.91 15.81
N PHE A 7 -6.65 39.61 14.73
CA PHE A 7 -6.71 38.31 14.04
C PHE A 7 -5.75 38.37 12.83
N MET A 8 -4.46 38.28 13.12
CA MET A 8 -3.46 37.95 12.11
C MET A 8 -2.21 37.34 12.76
N PHE A 9 -2.35 36.12 13.26
CA PHE A 9 -1.19 35.29 13.62
C PHE A 9 -1.62 33.84 13.78
N SER A 10 -1.99 33.17 12.69
CA SER A 10 -2.21 31.70 12.73
C SER A 10 -1.96 30.97 11.43
N ALA A 11 -1.53 31.64 10.37
CA ALA A 11 -1.40 30.99 9.06
C ALA A 11 0.03 30.56 8.69
N LEU A 12 1.05 30.89 9.47
CA LEU A 12 2.45 30.65 9.11
C LEU A 12 3.08 29.42 9.76
N CYS A 13 2.44 28.81 10.77
CA CYS A 13 2.96 27.58 11.41
C CYS A 13 2.54 26.27 10.74
N ALA A 14 1.50 26.26 9.91
CA ALA A 14 1.01 25.04 9.30
C ALA A 14 1.86 24.54 8.11
N ALA A 15 2.53 25.45 7.38
CA ALA A 15 3.32 25.08 6.20
C ALA A 15 4.69 24.46 6.56
N ALA A 16 5.25 24.75 7.73
CA ALA A 16 6.55 24.20 8.16
C ALA A 16 6.44 22.78 8.72
N MET A 17 5.27 22.34 9.20
CA MET A 17 5.08 21.00 9.76
C MET A 17 4.89 19.92 8.69
N VAL A 18 4.37 20.25 7.51
CA VAL A 18 4.10 19.27 6.45
C VAL A 18 5.40 18.73 5.82
N THR A 19 6.44 19.55 5.72
CA THR A 19 7.73 19.13 5.15
C THR A 19 8.57 18.27 6.09
N SER A 20 8.43 18.46 7.42
CA SER A 20 9.14 17.65 8.41
C SER A 20 8.55 16.24 8.56
N VAL A 21 7.24 16.09 8.43
CA VAL A 21 6.55 14.78 8.50
C VAL A 21 6.96 13.89 7.33
N SER A 22 7.06 14.42 6.11
CA SER A 22 7.45 13.63 4.93
C SER A 22 8.90 13.12 5.00
N ALA A 23 9.82 13.94 5.51
CA ALA A 23 11.24 13.56 5.65
C ALA A 23 11.45 12.54 6.77
N GLN A 24 10.71 12.62 7.85
CA GLN A 24 10.76 11.67 8.96
C GLN A 24 10.15 10.34 8.54
N GLY A 25 8.98 10.34 7.88
CA GLY A 25 8.35 9.13 7.39
C GLY A 25 9.23 8.30 6.46
N GLY A 26 10.01 8.97 5.60
CA GLY A 26 10.97 8.27 4.73
C GLY A 26 12.11 7.57 5.48
N LYS A 27 12.62 8.19 6.57
CA LYS A 27 13.65 7.58 7.43
C LYS A 27 13.09 6.42 8.25
N ASP A 28 11.89 6.58 8.79
CA ASP A 28 11.23 5.51 9.55
C ASP A 28 10.92 4.31 8.64
N MET A 29 10.48 4.54 7.40
CA MET A 29 10.21 3.50 6.42
C MET A 29 11.47 2.70 6.08
N LEU A 30 12.62 3.37 5.86
CA LEU A 30 13.89 2.68 5.63
C LEU A 30 14.33 1.87 6.87
N SER A 31 14.25 2.46 8.06
CA SER A 31 14.59 1.78 9.31
C SER A 31 13.72 0.54 9.55
N ASN A 32 12.42 0.63 9.26
CA ASN A 32 11.50 -0.49 9.37
C ASN A 32 11.82 -1.56 8.31
N GLY A 33 12.12 -1.17 7.07
CA GLY A 33 12.50 -2.11 6.02
C GLY A 33 13.78 -2.91 6.32
N ILE A 34 14.78 -2.28 6.96
CA ILE A 34 16.05 -2.94 7.34
C ILE A 34 15.83 -4.09 8.33
N LYS A 35 14.78 -4.06 9.16
CA LYS A 35 14.43 -5.15 10.09
C LYS A 35 14.11 -6.48 9.37
N TYR A 36 13.72 -6.42 8.11
CA TYR A 36 13.36 -7.58 7.28
C TYR A 36 14.53 -8.11 6.44
N LEU A 37 15.77 -7.59 6.64
CA LEU A 37 16.94 -8.22 6.04
C LEU A 37 17.09 -9.63 6.60
N ASP A 38 17.38 -10.58 5.72
CA ASP A 38 17.53 -12.01 6.01
C ASP A 38 16.22 -12.74 6.42
N VAL A 39 15.07 -12.07 6.43
CA VAL A 39 13.77 -12.74 6.57
C VAL A 39 13.50 -13.57 5.29
N PRO A 40 13.13 -14.86 5.41
CA PRO A 40 12.90 -15.74 4.28
C PRO A 40 11.81 -15.21 3.33
N TYR A 41 12.10 -15.29 2.02
CA TYR A 41 11.09 -15.04 1.00
C TYR A 41 10.22 -16.28 0.82
N VAL A 42 8.93 -16.19 1.19
CA VAL A 42 7.96 -17.28 1.06
C VAL A 42 6.69 -16.74 0.39
N ALA A 43 6.32 -17.34 -0.75
CA ALA A 43 5.09 -16.97 -1.44
C ALA A 43 3.87 -17.63 -0.78
N HIS A 44 2.69 -17.02 -0.97
CA HIS A 44 1.40 -17.54 -0.54
C HIS A 44 1.18 -17.61 0.98
N THR A 45 1.90 -16.84 1.78
CA THR A 45 1.75 -16.79 3.25
C THR A 45 0.37 -16.29 3.70
N LEU A 46 -0.40 -15.66 2.81
CA LEU A 46 -1.76 -15.18 3.06
C LEU A 46 -2.87 -16.15 2.65
N GLU A 47 -2.52 -17.32 2.07
CA GLU A 47 -3.48 -18.27 1.54
C GLU A 47 -3.90 -19.31 2.61
N ALA A 48 -4.63 -18.85 3.63
CA ALA A 48 -5.16 -19.70 4.70
C ALA A 48 -6.42 -20.49 4.26
N ASP A 49 -6.72 -21.57 5.00
CA ASP A 49 -8.00 -22.28 4.92
C ASP A 49 -9.07 -21.54 5.74
N GLY A 50 -10.30 -21.51 5.26
CA GLY A 50 -11.42 -20.91 5.96
C GLY A 50 -11.82 -19.52 5.42
N PRO A 51 -12.53 -18.73 6.24
CA PRO A 51 -12.91 -17.37 5.87
C PRO A 51 -11.69 -16.46 5.75
N GLU A 52 -11.82 -15.40 4.97
CA GLU A 52 -10.76 -14.40 4.86
C GLU A 52 -10.59 -13.65 6.18
N GLU A 53 -9.38 -13.64 6.71
CA GLU A 53 -8.99 -12.98 7.95
C GLU A 53 -7.69 -12.22 7.79
N LEU A 54 -7.39 -11.30 8.71
CA LEU A 54 -6.12 -10.58 8.70
C LEU A 54 -5.00 -11.52 9.17
N VAL A 55 -4.19 -11.99 8.24
CA VAL A 55 -2.98 -12.76 8.54
C VAL A 55 -1.82 -11.81 8.80
N ILE A 56 -1.11 -12.01 9.93
CA ILE A 56 0.13 -11.32 10.28
C ILE A 56 1.21 -12.39 10.47
N ASN A 57 2.19 -12.42 9.57
CA ASN A 57 3.35 -13.30 9.63
C ASN A 57 4.59 -12.50 9.22
N CYS A 58 5.30 -11.96 10.21
CA CYS A 58 6.51 -11.16 9.98
C CYS A 58 7.79 -12.02 9.88
N ASP A 59 7.69 -13.33 10.11
CA ASP A 59 8.82 -14.27 10.03
C ASP A 59 9.09 -14.76 8.60
N GLU A 60 8.11 -14.56 7.70
CA GLU A 60 8.19 -14.91 6.29
C GLU A 60 7.49 -13.82 5.46
N VAL A 61 8.12 -13.35 4.40
CA VAL A 61 7.56 -12.28 3.57
C VAL A 61 7.66 -12.60 2.08
N ASP A 62 6.76 -12.06 1.30
CA ASP A 62 6.91 -11.86 -0.14
C ASP A 62 7.07 -10.37 -0.46
N CYS A 63 7.17 -10.01 -1.74
CA CYS A 63 7.36 -8.62 -2.16
C CYS A 63 6.20 -7.70 -1.76
N THR A 64 4.99 -8.22 -1.63
CA THR A 64 3.80 -7.45 -1.25
C THR A 64 3.71 -7.31 0.26
N THR A 65 3.78 -8.44 0.99
CA THR A 65 3.66 -8.44 2.45
C THR A 65 4.78 -7.66 3.13
N LEU A 66 6.02 -7.71 2.59
CA LEU A 66 7.12 -6.86 3.05
C LEU A 66 6.75 -5.37 3.01
N VAL A 67 6.27 -4.89 1.86
CA VAL A 67 5.89 -3.47 1.72
C VAL A 67 4.72 -3.11 2.63
N GLU A 68 3.73 -4.00 2.77
CA GLU A 68 2.58 -3.80 3.64
C GLU A 68 2.98 -3.69 5.11
N TYR A 69 3.86 -4.57 5.60
CA TYR A 69 4.35 -4.54 6.98
C TYR A 69 5.17 -3.29 7.27
N VAL A 70 6.13 -2.97 6.40
CA VAL A 70 6.97 -1.76 6.54
C VAL A 70 6.12 -0.49 6.55
N LEU A 71 5.11 -0.43 5.68
CA LEU A 71 4.20 0.71 5.63
C LEU A 71 3.28 0.77 6.86
N ALA A 72 2.75 -0.36 7.31
CA ALA A 72 1.92 -0.43 8.52
C ALA A 72 2.70 0.01 9.76
N GLU A 73 3.94 -0.46 9.93
CA GLU A 73 4.83 0.00 11.02
C GLU A 73 5.08 1.52 10.93
N THR A 74 5.34 2.03 9.72
CA THR A 74 5.63 3.46 9.52
C THR A 74 4.44 4.34 9.86
N LEU A 75 3.22 3.86 9.59
CA LEU A 75 1.98 4.58 9.90
C LEU A 75 1.54 4.42 11.36
N THR A 76 2.14 3.48 12.11
CA THR A 76 1.79 3.23 13.50
C THR A 76 2.58 4.16 14.41
N PRO A 77 1.91 4.98 15.25
CA PRO A 77 2.62 5.82 16.21
C PRO A 77 3.45 4.99 17.19
N LYS A 78 4.67 5.48 17.49
CA LYS A 78 5.52 4.86 18.50
C LYS A 78 5.00 5.18 19.90
N LEU A 79 5.08 4.20 20.78
CA LEU A 79 4.82 4.33 22.21
C LEU A 79 6.00 5.05 22.90
N ALA A 80 5.84 5.39 24.18
CA ALA A 80 6.86 6.13 24.95
C ALA A 80 8.17 5.36 25.13
N ASP A 81 8.14 4.04 25.09
CA ASP A 81 9.28 3.11 25.13
C ASP A 81 9.93 2.87 23.75
N GLY A 82 9.35 3.41 22.70
CA GLY A 82 9.82 3.26 21.31
C GLY A 82 9.19 2.09 20.54
N ASP A 83 8.42 1.26 21.20
CA ASP A 83 7.67 0.17 20.58
C ASP A 83 6.41 0.68 19.85
N ILE A 84 5.73 -0.19 19.15
CA ILE A 84 4.44 0.11 18.50
C ILE A 84 3.31 -0.71 19.13
N SER A 85 2.10 -0.17 19.12
CA SER A 85 0.93 -0.92 19.53
C SER A 85 0.57 -1.99 18.49
N GLU A 86 0.52 -3.26 18.89
CA GLU A 86 0.14 -4.37 18.02
C GLU A 86 -1.25 -4.18 17.41
N SER A 87 -2.20 -3.68 18.19
CA SER A 87 -3.55 -3.42 17.68
C SER A 87 -3.56 -2.29 16.63
N ALA A 88 -2.80 -1.21 16.86
CA ALA A 88 -2.70 -0.12 15.90
C ALA A 88 -1.95 -0.53 14.63
N PHE A 89 -0.95 -1.40 14.75
CA PHE A 89 -0.27 -2.02 13.60
C PHE A 89 -1.25 -2.88 12.80
N ALA A 90 -2.01 -3.76 13.46
CA ALA A 90 -3.01 -4.60 12.80
C ALA A 90 -4.09 -3.76 12.10
N ASP A 91 -4.58 -2.69 12.73
CA ASP A 91 -5.55 -1.76 12.14
C ASP A 91 -5.00 -1.07 10.88
N ASN A 92 -3.74 -0.63 10.91
CA ASN A 92 -3.10 -0.02 9.76
C ASN A 92 -2.85 -1.04 8.65
N LEU A 93 -2.39 -2.24 8.99
CA LEU A 93 -2.20 -3.32 8.03
C LEU A 93 -3.51 -3.71 7.34
N GLN A 94 -4.61 -3.80 8.08
CA GLN A 94 -5.94 -4.06 7.51
C GLN A 94 -6.37 -2.96 6.53
N LYS A 95 -6.15 -1.68 6.86
CA LYS A 95 -6.43 -0.55 5.94
C LYS A 95 -5.61 -0.60 4.66
N ILE A 96 -4.37 -1.08 4.75
CA ILE A 96 -3.45 -1.18 3.61
C ILE A 96 -3.82 -2.35 2.72
N ARG A 97 -4.11 -3.53 3.29
CA ARG A 97 -4.30 -4.80 2.57
C ARG A 97 -5.69 -4.98 2.00
N TYR A 98 -6.71 -4.41 2.65
CA TYR A 98 -8.11 -4.63 2.27
C TYR A 98 -8.75 -3.35 1.74
N ARG A 99 -9.66 -3.53 0.78
CA ARG A 99 -10.41 -2.44 0.16
C ARG A 99 -11.17 -1.63 1.21
N ASP A 100 -10.83 -0.34 1.29
CA ASP A 100 -11.36 0.60 2.29
C ASP A 100 -11.26 0.08 3.74
N GLY A 101 -10.24 -0.75 4.02
CA GLY A 101 -9.96 -1.32 5.32
C GLY A 101 -10.97 -2.36 5.82
N LYS A 102 -11.78 -2.95 4.93
CA LYS A 102 -12.85 -3.89 5.32
C LYS A 102 -12.55 -5.29 4.82
N ILE A 103 -12.60 -6.27 5.72
CA ILE A 103 -12.55 -7.69 5.38
C ILE A 103 -13.98 -8.14 5.06
N ASP A 104 -14.23 -8.47 3.79
CA ASP A 104 -15.50 -8.98 3.26
C ASP A 104 -15.21 -10.09 2.24
N GLY A 105 -14.66 -11.19 2.73
CA GLY A 105 -14.22 -12.34 1.96
C GLY A 105 -13.00 -12.06 1.07
N TYR A 106 -12.56 -13.08 0.36
CA TYR A 106 -11.33 -13.11 -0.44
C TYR A 106 -11.14 -11.93 -1.39
N THR A 107 -12.21 -11.49 -2.06
CA THR A 107 -12.14 -10.43 -3.07
C THR A 107 -12.04 -9.01 -2.47
N SER A 108 -12.15 -8.86 -1.15
CA SER A 108 -11.89 -7.59 -0.47
C SER A 108 -10.41 -7.30 -0.32
N ARG A 109 -9.55 -8.34 -0.31
CA ARG A 109 -8.10 -8.20 -0.34
C ARG A 109 -7.66 -7.57 -1.66
N LEU A 110 -6.68 -6.69 -1.63
CA LEU A 110 -6.22 -5.93 -2.81
C LEU A 110 -5.19 -6.75 -3.59
N HIS A 111 -5.65 -7.63 -4.46
CA HIS A 111 -4.81 -8.57 -5.22
C HIS A 111 -3.99 -7.91 -6.36
N TYR A 112 -4.43 -6.77 -6.87
CA TYR A 112 -3.76 -6.05 -7.95
C TYR A 112 -3.06 -4.81 -7.41
N ILE A 113 -1.79 -4.63 -7.77
CA ILE A 113 -0.99 -3.46 -7.33
C ILE A 113 -1.65 -2.15 -7.75
N ALA A 114 -2.25 -2.07 -8.94
CA ALA A 114 -2.97 -0.88 -9.37
C ALA A 114 -4.17 -0.55 -8.46
N ASP A 115 -4.89 -1.57 -7.97
CA ASP A 115 -5.98 -1.40 -7.01
C ASP A 115 -5.46 -1.00 -5.63
N TRP A 116 -4.37 -1.62 -5.20
CA TRP A 116 -3.68 -1.33 -3.95
C TRP A 116 -3.21 0.14 -3.90
N ILE A 117 -2.55 0.63 -4.97
CA ILE A 117 -2.14 2.04 -5.09
C ILE A 117 -3.36 2.96 -5.06
N ASN A 118 -4.40 2.67 -5.86
CA ASN A 118 -5.62 3.46 -5.90
C ASN A 118 -6.30 3.53 -4.53
N ASN A 119 -6.33 2.42 -3.79
CA ASN A 119 -6.86 2.38 -2.42
C ASN A 119 -6.02 3.24 -1.47
N GLY A 120 -4.70 3.16 -1.55
CA GLY A 120 -3.79 3.94 -0.73
C GLY A 120 -3.90 5.44 -0.96
N VAL A 121 -4.00 5.85 -2.24
CA VAL A 121 -4.23 7.27 -2.60
C VAL A 121 -5.58 7.76 -2.11
N ARG A 122 -6.66 7.00 -2.33
CA ARG A 122 -8.01 7.35 -1.91
C ARG A 122 -8.14 7.46 -0.39
N ASN A 123 -7.43 6.61 0.36
CA ASN A 123 -7.43 6.61 1.82
C ASN A 123 -6.34 7.50 2.44
N GLY A 124 -5.57 8.22 1.62
CA GLY A 124 -4.67 9.29 2.06
C GLY A 124 -3.34 8.83 2.68
N PHE A 125 -2.97 7.55 2.59
CA PHE A 125 -1.66 7.08 3.06
C PHE A 125 -0.62 6.90 1.95
N LEU A 126 -1.00 7.07 0.68
CA LEU A 126 -0.10 7.14 -0.47
C LEU A 126 -0.36 8.40 -1.30
N GLN A 127 0.67 8.85 -2.00
CA GLN A 127 0.58 9.85 -3.07
C GLN A 127 1.22 9.26 -4.33
N ASP A 128 0.49 9.21 -5.43
CA ASP A 128 1.06 8.85 -6.73
C ASP A 128 1.81 10.07 -7.30
N VAL A 129 3.12 9.95 -7.36
CA VAL A 129 4.03 10.97 -7.91
C VAL A 129 4.53 10.61 -9.32
N THR A 130 4.09 9.49 -9.88
CA THR A 130 4.62 8.95 -11.15
C THR A 130 4.41 9.91 -12.31
N GLY A 131 3.25 10.57 -12.38
CA GLY A 131 2.96 11.56 -13.42
C GLY A 131 3.84 12.81 -13.35
N ALA A 132 4.36 13.17 -12.17
CA ALA A 132 5.34 14.24 -12.02
C ALA A 132 6.75 13.81 -12.45
N MET A 133 7.05 12.50 -12.44
CA MET A 133 8.36 11.93 -12.76
C MET A 133 8.48 11.54 -14.25
N SER A 134 7.37 11.16 -14.89
CA SER A 134 7.37 10.69 -16.27
C SER A 134 6.06 11.05 -17.00
N PRO A 135 6.15 11.56 -18.24
CA PRO A 135 4.99 11.77 -19.10
C PRO A 135 4.51 10.48 -19.77
N ASP A 136 5.28 9.38 -19.68
CA ASP A 136 4.91 8.14 -20.34
C ASP A 136 3.67 7.54 -19.69
N THR A 137 2.72 7.09 -20.50
CA THR A 137 1.46 6.49 -20.04
C THR A 137 1.22 5.14 -20.68
N GLU A 138 0.47 4.30 -20.00
CA GLU A 138 -0.01 3.01 -20.51
C GLU A 138 -1.46 2.79 -20.07
N ARG A 139 -2.24 2.15 -20.96
CA ARG A 139 -3.61 1.78 -20.65
C ARG A 139 -3.66 0.40 -20.03
N LEU A 140 -4.17 0.31 -18.82
CA LEU A 140 -4.28 -0.95 -18.10
C LEU A 140 -5.24 -1.92 -18.80
N SER A 141 -4.83 -3.19 -18.87
CA SER A 141 -5.66 -4.32 -19.29
C SER A 141 -5.53 -5.42 -18.24
N ILE A 142 -6.53 -5.52 -17.35
CA ILE A 142 -6.49 -6.41 -16.18
C ILE A 142 -7.65 -7.40 -16.27
N SER A 143 -7.32 -8.71 -16.34
CA SER A 143 -8.32 -9.80 -16.41
C SER A 143 -7.77 -11.15 -15.93
N TYR A 144 -6.59 -11.17 -15.30
CA TYR A 144 -5.84 -12.42 -15.11
C TYR A 144 -6.53 -13.36 -14.13
N MET A 145 -6.92 -12.92 -12.96
CA MET A 145 -7.46 -13.81 -11.92
C MET A 145 -8.82 -14.39 -12.33
N SER A 146 -9.72 -13.59 -12.89
CA SER A 146 -11.02 -14.10 -13.34
C SER A 146 -10.94 -15.01 -14.56
N SER A 147 -9.88 -14.88 -15.39
CA SER A 147 -9.63 -15.75 -16.55
C SER A 147 -8.90 -17.05 -16.18
N HIS A 148 -8.23 -17.10 -15.02
CA HIS A 148 -7.44 -18.26 -14.55
C HIS A 148 -7.84 -18.68 -13.13
N PRO A 149 -9.14 -18.88 -12.85
CA PRO A 149 -9.61 -19.16 -11.49
C PRO A 149 -9.00 -20.45 -10.90
N GLN A 150 -8.58 -21.39 -11.74
CA GLN A 150 -7.93 -22.64 -11.33
C GLN A 150 -6.59 -22.44 -10.63
N LEU A 151 -5.97 -21.26 -10.72
CA LEU A 151 -4.72 -20.93 -10.04
C LEU A 151 -4.93 -20.39 -8.62
N TYR A 152 -6.17 -20.17 -8.22
CA TYR A 152 -6.52 -19.51 -6.95
C TYR A 152 -7.52 -20.37 -6.18
N LYS A 153 -7.10 -20.87 -5.01
CA LYS A 153 -7.90 -21.75 -4.16
C LYS A 153 -9.30 -21.21 -3.88
N GLN A 154 -9.40 -19.90 -3.62
CA GLN A 154 -10.65 -19.23 -3.26
C GLN A 154 -11.52 -18.85 -4.47
N LEU A 155 -10.99 -19.04 -5.71
CA LEU A 155 -11.74 -18.81 -6.96
C LEU A 155 -12.19 -20.11 -7.62
N VAL A 156 -11.38 -21.16 -7.60
CA VAL A 156 -11.57 -22.39 -8.40
C VAL A 156 -12.97 -23.01 -8.30
N ASN A 157 -13.60 -22.94 -7.13
CA ASN A 157 -14.94 -23.49 -6.87
C ASN A 157 -15.95 -22.42 -6.45
N SER A 158 -15.69 -21.14 -6.72
CA SER A 158 -16.56 -20.04 -6.31
C SER A 158 -16.94 -19.13 -7.49
N PRO A 159 -18.02 -19.44 -8.21
CA PRO A 159 -18.53 -18.58 -9.27
C PRO A 159 -18.83 -17.15 -8.78
N GLU A 160 -19.22 -17.00 -7.51
CA GLU A 160 -19.47 -15.70 -6.89
C GLU A 160 -18.17 -14.87 -6.79
N ASN A 161 -17.09 -15.46 -6.26
CA ASN A 161 -15.80 -14.77 -6.15
C ASN A 161 -15.21 -14.45 -7.53
N ILE A 162 -15.36 -15.36 -8.52
CA ILE A 162 -14.97 -15.09 -9.91
C ILE A 162 -15.74 -13.87 -10.46
N ALA A 163 -17.05 -13.80 -10.24
CA ALA A 163 -17.86 -12.69 -10.71
C ALA A 163 -17.50 -11.36 -10.02
N LYS A 164 -17.21 -11.39 -8.71
CA LYS A 164 -16.74 -10.24 -7.96
C LYS A 164 -15.36 -9.78 -8.47
N MET A 165 -14.43 -10.72 -8.66
CA MET A 165 -13.10 -10.42 -9.18
C MET A 165 -13.16 -9.80 -10.58
N LYS A 166 -13.98 -10.36 -11.46
CA LYS A 166 -14.20 -9.81 -12.81
C LYS A 166 -14.69 -8.36 -12.78
N LYS A 167 -15.57 -8.00 -11.86
CA LYS A 167 -16.03 -6.61 -11.69
C LYS A 167 -14.89 -5.69 -11.25
N ILE A 168 -14.03 -6.16 -10.34
CA ILE A 168 -12.86 -5.42 -9.88
C ILE A 168 -11.92 -5.18 -11.06
N GLU A 169 -11.57 -6.21 -11.81
CA GLU A 169 -10.70 -6.14 -12.99
C GLU A 169 -11.25 -5.16 -14.06
N GLN A 170 -12.56 -5.23 -14.31
CA GLN A 170 -13.23 -4.28 -15.21
C GLN A 170 -13.14 -2.83 -14.72
N SER A 171 -13.21 -2.60 -13.41
CA SER A 171 -13.10 -1.26 -12.83
C SER A 171 -11.70 -0.66 -12.91
N LEU A 172 -10.68 -1.52 -13.02
CA LEU A 172 -9.27 -1.14 -13.16
C LEU A 172 -8.85 -0.99 -14.63
N SER A 173 -9.43 -1.81 -15.51
CA SER A 173 -9.10 -1.84 -16.94
C SER A 173 -9.56 -0.57 -17.66
N GLY A 174 -8.84 -0.23 -18.73
CA GLY A 174 -9.11 0.93 -19.58
C GLY A 174 -8.64 2.26 -19.01
N LYS A 175 -8.17 2.30 -17.75
CA LYS A 175 -7.56 3.47 -17.14
C LYS A 175 -6.16 3.69 -17.70
N GLU A 176 -5.82 4.94 -17.93
CA GLU A 176 -4.46 5.36 -18.26
C GLU A 176 -3.69 5.61 -16.97
N ILE A 177 -2.51 5.05 -16.87
CA ILE A 177 -1.59 5.25 -15.75
C ILE A 177 -0.26 5.78 -16.27
N HIS A 178 0.41 6.61 -15.46
CA HIS A 178 1.79 6.98 -15.71
C HIS A 178 2.73 5.86 -15.28
N TYR A 179 3.85 5.72 -15.98
CA TYR A 179 4.91 4.80 -15.56
C TYR A 179 6.29 5.38 -15.87
N LEU A 180 7.29 4.95 -15.12
CA LEU A 180 8.68 5.32 -15.36
C LEU A 180 9.40 4.15 -16.04
N PRO A 181 9.79 4.26 -17.32
CA PRO A 181 10.55 3.23 -18.02
C PRO A 181 11.86 2.92 -17.30
N LYS A 182 12.21 1.64 -17.14
CA LYS A 182 13.47 1.22 -16.46
C LYS A 182 14.72 1.88 -17.06
N ALA A 183 14.73 2.16 -18.34
CA ALA A 183 15.84 2.85 -19.02
C ALA A 183 16.02 4.30 -18.56
N LYS A 184 14.97 4.93 -18.00
CA LYS A 184 14.99 6.31 -17.50
C LYS A 184 15.31 6.37 -15.99
N LEU A 185 15.47 5.22 -15.32
CA LEU A 185 15.89 5.21 -13.91
C LEU A 185 17.32 5.73 -13.77
N PRO A 186 17.59 6.64 -12.81
CA PRO A 186 18.96 7.12 -12.55
C PRO A 186 19.89 5.94 -12.23
N ALA A 187 21.12 6.00 -12.77
CA ALA A 187 22.13 4.94 -12.57
C ALA A 187 22.52 4.75 -11.09
N HIS A 188 22.26 5.72 -10.23
CA HIS A 188 22.63 5.76 -8.81
C HIS A 188 21.81 4.84 -7.91
N GLY A 189 20.83 4.11 -8.42
CA GLY A 189 20.02 3.15 -7.67
C GLY A 189 20.14 1.70 -8.16
N ARG A 190 21.04 1.41 -9.08
CA ARG A 190 21.27 0.01 -9.50
C ARG A 190 22.23 -0.64 -8.50
N PRO A 191 21.83 -1.76 -7.83
CA PRO A 191 22.80 -2.60 -7.16
C PRO A 191 23.87 -2.98 -8.19
N SER A 192 25.14 -2.78 -7.84
CA SER A 192 26.26 -3.35 -8.62
C SER A 192 26.01 -4.85 -8.70
N ALA A 193 25.86 -5.38 -9.92
CA ALA A 193 25.89 -6.82 -10.12
C ALA A 193 27.28 -7.30 -9.66
N GLY A 194 27.32 -7.94 -8.48
CA GLY A 194 28.44 -8.72 -7.98
C GLY A 194 28.36 -10.13 -8.50
#